data_4ed08063bbcd584d36ac57b1d20dc48a
#
_entry.id   4ed08063bbcd584d36ac57b1d20dc48a
#
_cell.length_a   1.000
_cell.length_b   1.000
_cell.length_c   1.000
_cell.angle_alpha   90.00
_cell.angle_beta   90.00
_cell.angle_gamma   90.00
#
_symmetry.space_group_name_H-M   'P 1'
#
loop_
_entity.id
_entity.type
_entity.pdbx_description
1 polymer ?
#
loop_
_entity_poly.entity_id
_entity_poly.type
_entity_poly.pdbx_seq_one_letter_code
_entity_poly.pdbx_strand_id
1 'polypeptide(L)'
;IGTGLVGSEMCIRDRYKVAVVGSGPAGLAAAAQLNKAGHNVTVYERADRIGGLLMYGIPNMKLAKNEVVERRIAILEEEGVSFVTNTEIGDGDASGTRTIEQLREEFDAVLLATGATVPRNLDIPGRDLKGVHFAMEFLTQNTKSLLDSNHADGSYISAKDKNVIVIGGGDTGTDCIGTSLRHGCKSLVNLELFPKPPDARAPGNPWPLFPKTYKVDYGHEEAAQVQ
;
A
#
# COMPACT_ATOMS: atom_id res chain seq x y z
N ILE A 1 -15.35 -4.72 -45.84
CA ILE A 1 -16.40 -4.46 -44.88
C ILE A 1 -16.41 -5.59 -43.82
N GLY A 2 -16.07 -5.37 -42.61
CA GLY A 2 -16.42 -6.21 -41.47
C GLY A 2 -15.50 -7.36 -41.08
N THR A 3 -14.19 -7.30 -41.32
CA THR A 3 -13.26 -8.37 -40.92
C THR A 3 -12.49 -8.09 -39.61
N GLY A 4 -12.71 -6.93 -39.00
CA GLY A 4 -12.01 -6.55 -37.77
C GLY A 4 -12.61 -7.12 -36.47
N LEU A 5 -13.86 -7.52 -36.48
CA LEU A 5 -14.56 -7.99 -35.27
C LEU A 5 -14.43 -9.49 -35.03
N VAL A 6 -14.21 -10.27 -36.07
CA VAL A 6 -14.13 -11.75 -35.98
C VAL A 6 -12.85 -12.21 -35.25
N GLY A 7 -11.76 -11.46 -35.39
CA GLY A 7 -10.51 -11.74 -34.68
C GLY A 7 -10.54 -11.48 -33.19
N SER A 8 -11.28 -10.46 -32.77
CA SER A 8 -11.41 -10.13 -31.34
C SER A 8 -12.32 -11.12 -30.59
N GLU A 9 -13.35 -11.64 -31.23
CA GLU A 9 -14.21 -12.65 -30.61
C GLU A 9 -13.55 -14.00 -30.46
N MET A 10 -12.64 -14.39 -31.36
CA MET A 10 -11.86 -15.62 -31.23
C MET A 10 -10.89 -15.58 -30.04
N CYS A 11 -10.34 -14.42 -29.72
CA CYS A 11 -9.50 -14.26 -28.51
C CYS A 11 -10.30 -14.35 -27.20
N ILE A 12 -11.62 -14.19 -27.25
CA ILE A 12 -12.49 -14.21 -26.07
C ILE A 12 -12.84 -15.62 -25.61
N ARG A 13 -12.67 -16.62 -26.47
CA ARG A 13 -13.15 -17.98 -26.19
C ARG A 13 -12.21 -18.84 -25.33
N ASP A 14 -10.95 -18.48 -25.20
CA ASP A 14 -9.94 -19.24 -24.46
C ASP A 14 -9.52 -18.53 -23.17
N ARG A 15 -10.45 -17.84 -22.53
CA ARG A 15 -10.19 -17.09 -21.30
C ARG A 15 -10.10 -18.04 -20.11
N TYR A 16 -8.94 -18.10 -19.49
CA TYR A 16 -8.78 -18.71 -18.18
C TYR A 16 -9.37 -17.82 -17.10
N LYS A 17 -9.94 -18.43 -16.06
CA LYS A 17 -10.34 -17.76 -14.83
C LYS A 17 -9.13 -17.69 -13.90
N VAL A 18 -8.73 -16.50 -13.52
CA VAL A 18 -7.57 -16.31 -12.65
C VAL A 18 -7.99 -15.57 -11.39
N ALA A 19 -7.72 -16.18 -10.23
CA ALA A 19 -7.83 -15.51 -8.94
C ALA A 19 -6.51 -14.82 -8.59
N VAL A 20 -6.58 -13.55 -8.17
CA VAL A 20 -5.44 -12.81 -7.62
C VAL A 20 -5.73 -12.53 -6.15
N VAL A 21 -4.88 -13.01 -5.25
CA VAL A 21 -5.02 -12.82 -3.81
C VAL A 21 -4.18 -11.64 -3.36
N GLY A 22 -4.84 -10.57 -2.99
CA GLY A 22 -4.25 -9.30 -2.60
C GLY A 22 -4.35 -8.24 -3.71
N SER A 23 -4.84 -7.07 -3.35
CA SER A 23 -5.08 -5.93 -4.23
C SER A 23 -3.99 -4.84 -4.15
N GLY A 24 -2.85 -5.14 -3.54
CA GLY A 24 -1.71 -4.23 -3.50
C GLY A 24 -1.12 -3.96 -4.90
N PRO A 25 -0.04 -3.16 -5.01
CA PRO A 25 0.57 -2.81 -6.29
C PRO A 25 0.86 -4.02 -7.19
N ALA A 26 1.35 -5.11 -6.61
CA ALA A 26 1.65 -6.34 -7.35
C ALA A 26 0.38 -7.01 -7.91
N GLY A 27 -0.67 -7.12 -7.07
CA GLY A 27 -1.95 -7.70 -7.47
C GLY A 27 -2.65 -6.89 -8.55
N LEU A 28 -2.70 -5.56 -8.42
CA LEU A 28 -3.29 -4.67 -9.42
C LEU A 28 -2.52 -4.70 -10.75
N ALA A 29 -1.19 -4.73 -10.70
CA ALA A 29 -0.36 -4.85 -11.90
C ALA A 29 -0.58 -6.20 -12.61
N ALA A 30 -0.63 -7.29 -11.86
CA ALA A 30 -0.91 -8.62 -12.39
C ALA A 30 -2.32 -8.69 -13.00
N ALA A 31 -3.34 -8.18 -12.28
CA ALA A 31 -4.72 -8.15 -12.77
C ALA A 31 -4.84 -7.39 -14.09
N ALA A 32 -4.21 -6.21 -14.18
CA ALA A 32 -4.18 -5.43 -15.43
C ALA A 32 -3.57 -6.21 -16.60
N GLN A 33 -2.43 -6.88 -16.37
CA GLN A 33 -1.76 -7.63 -17.44
C GLN A 33 -2.52 -8.89 -17.84
N LEU A 34 -3.04 -9.65 -16.89
CA LEU A 34 -3.83 -10.85 -17.14
C LEU A 34 -5.13 -10.51 -17.87
N ASN A 35 -5.84 -9.46 -17.45
CA ASN A 35 -7.03 -9.00 -18.13
C ASN A 35 -6.73 -8.53 -19.56
N LYS A 36 -5.65 -7.78 -19.76
CA LYS A 36 -5.19 -7.35 -21.09
C LYS A 36 -4.82 -8.53 -21.99
N ALA A 37 -4.33 -9.63 -21.42
CA ALA A 37 -4.06 -10.88 -22.14
C ALA A 37 -5.34 -11.67 -22.47
N GLY A 38 -6.51 -11.21 -22.02
CA GLY A 38 -7.80 -11.79 -22.34
C GLY A 38 -8.33 -12.78 -21.30
N HIS A 39 -7.75 -12.86 -20.10
CA HIS A 39 -8.22 -13.73 -19.02
C HIS A 39 -9.33 -13.07 -18.20
N ASN A 40 -10.19 -13.88 -17.57
CA ASN A 40 -11.17 -13.42 -16.59
C ASN A 40 -10.49 -13.34 -15.22
N VAL A 41 -10.35 -12.14 -14.68
CA VAL A 41 -9.58 -11.90 -13.44
C VAL A 41 -10.50 -11.49 -12.30
N THR A 42 -10.38 -12.18 -11.18
CA THR A 42 -11.00 -11.78 -9.91
C THR A 42 -9.92 -11.52 -8.87
N VAL A 43 -9.92 -10.33 -8.29
CA VAL A 43 -8.99 -9.91 -7.24
C VAL A 43 -9.69 -9.97 -5.90
N TYR A 44 -9.15 -10.72 -4.96
CA TYR A 44 -9.64 -10.81 -3.59
C TYR A 44 -8.82 -9.91 -2.66
N GLU A 45 -9.50 -9.12 -1.85
CA GLU A 45 -8.88 -8.22 -0.86
C GLU A 45 -9.54 -8.42 0.51
N ARG A 46 -8.72 -8.63 1.53
CA ARG A 46 -9.21 -8.80 2.91
C ARG A 46 -9.72 -7.49 3.53
N ALA A 47 -9.16 -6.35 3.10
CA ALA A 47 -9.60 -5.04 3.56
C ALA A 47 -10.91 -4.60 2.90
N ASP A 48 -11.52 -3.57 3.44
CA ASP A 48 -12.76 -2.95 2.94
C ASP A 48 -12.55 -2.14 1.65
N ARG A 49 -11.29 -1.80 1.30
CA ARG A 49 -10.93 -1.06 0.08
C ARG A 49 -9.77 -1.72 -0.65
N ILE A 50 -9.83 -1.61 -1.96
CA ILE A 50 -8.79 -2.09 -2.88
C ILE A 50 -7.58 -1.17 -2.85
N GLY A 51 -6.38 -1.73 -3.00
CA GLY A 51 -5.14 -0.98 -3.16
C GLY A 51 -4.01 -1.35 -2.21
N GLY A 52 -4.29 -2.09 -1.14
CA GLY A 52 -3.27 -2.49 -0.17
C GLY A 52 -2.49 -1.28 0.38
N LEU A 53 -1.17 -1.26 0.20
CA LEU A 53 -0.34 -0.12 0.64
C LEU A 53 -0.63 1.18 -0.11
N LEU A 54 -1.12 1.13 -1.35
CA LEU A 54 -1.54 2.33 -2.08
C LEU A 54 -2.74 2.99 -1.40
N MET A 55 -3.63 2.20 -0.81
CA MET A 55 -4.81 2.69 -0.11
C MET A 55 -4.45 3.13 1.32
N TYR A 56 -3.84 2.25 2.11
CA TYR A 56 -3.70 2.46 3.55
C TYR A 56 -2.27 2.71 4.05
N GLY A 57 -1.24 2.43 3.23
CA GLY A 57 0.15 2.63 3.61
C GLY A 57 0.68 4.02 3.28
N ILE A 58 0.43 4.49 2.07
CA ILE A 58 0.88 5.80 1.63
C ILE A 58 -0.14 6.85 2.10
N PRO A 59 0.27 7.94 2.78
CA PRO A 59 -0.66 8.97 3.24
C PRO A 59 -1.36 9.69 2.08
N ASN A 60 -2.57 10.21 2.34
CA ASN A 60 -3.38 10.88 1.32
C ASN A 60 -2.72 12.14 0.74
N MET A 61 -1.90 12.84 1.53
CA MET A 61 -1.12 14.00 1.07
C MET A 61 -0.09 13.67 -0.01
N LYS A 62 0.42 12.44 -0.01
CA LYS A 62 1.40 11.94 -1.01
C LYS A 62 0.71 11.26 -2.18
N LEU A 63 -0.41 10.59 -1.94
CA LEU A 63 -1.17 9.87 -2.95
C LEU A 63 -2.68 10.03 -2.69
N ALA A 64 -3.32 10.92 -3.42
CA ALA A 64 -4.76 11.14 -3.34
C ALA A 64 -5.52 9.87 -3.74
N LYS A 65 -6.39 9.38 -2.83
CA LYS A 65 -7.06 8.08 -3.04
C LYS A 65 -8.12 8.18 -4.12
N ASN A 66 -8.98 9.19 -4.04
CA ASN A 66 -10.06 9.43 -5.00
C ASN A 66 -9.56 9.72 -6.43
N GLU A 67 -8.53 10.52 -6.57
CA GLU A 67 -8.05 10.98 -7.87
C GLU A 67 -7.15 9.96 -8.58
N VAL A 68 -6.39 9.16 -7.82
CA VAL A 68 -5.39 8.25 -8.37
C VAL A 68 -5.76 6.79 -8.17
N VAL A 69 -5.97 6.36 -6.90
CA VAL A 69 -6.15 4.95 -6.58
C VAL A 69 -7.52 4.47 -7.04
N GLU A 70 -8.59 5.13 -6.61
CA GLU A 70 -9.97 4.77 -6.97
C GLU A 70 -10.22 4.92 -8.47
N ARG A 71 -9.68 6.00 -9.09
CA ARG A 71 -9.75 6.16 -10.54
C ARG A 71 -9.10 4.97 -11.28
N ARG A 72 -7.94 4.48 -10.80
CA ARG A 72 -7.28 3.32 -11.41
C ARG A 72 -8.06 2.04 -11.24
N ILE A 73 -8.67 1.85 -10.08
CA ILE A 73 -9.53 0.69 -9.79
C ILE A 73 -10.75 0.72 -10.72
N ALA A 74 -11.44 1.86 -10.82
CA ALA A 74 -12.61 2.02 -11.70
C ALA A 74 -12.27 1.69 -13.17
N ILE A 75 -11.11 2.11 -13.68
CA ILE A 75 -10.66 1.75 -15.03
C ILE A 75 -10.50 0.23 -15.17
N LEU A 76 -9.94 -0.45 -14.18
CA LEU A 76 -9.78 -1.91 -14.23
C LEU A 76 -11.13 -2.64 -14.16
N GLU A 77 -12.10 -2.10 -13.40
CA GLU A 77 -13.47 -2.62 -13.36
C GLU A 77 -14.17 -2.45 -14.71
N GLU A 78 -14.06 -1.28 -15.33
CA GLU A 78 -14.58 -1.03 -16.68
C GLU A 78 -13.95 -1.93 -17.74
N GLU A 79 -12.67 -2.26 -17.58
CA GLU A 79 -11.94 -3.21 -18.41
C GLU A 79 -12.33 -4.68 -18.17
N GLY A 80 -13.12 -4.97 -17.13
CA GLY A 80 -13.66 -6.29 -16.82
C GLY A 80 -12.96 -7.06 -15.71
N VAL A 81 -12.09 -6.43 -14.90
CA VAL A 81 -11.55 -7.04 -13.68
C VAL A 81 -12.60 -7.00 -12.58
N SER A 82 -12.84 -8.12 -11.92
CA SER A 82 -13.73 -8.21 -10.77
C SER A 82 -12.96 -8.03 -9.46
N PHE A 83 -13.49 -7.24 -8.53
CA PHE A 83 -12.91 -7.07 -7.20
C PHE A 83 -13.87 -7.56 -6.12
N VAL A 84 -13.32 -8.29 -5.13
CA VAL A 84 -14.06 -8.81 -3.98
C VAL A 84 -13.33 -8.38 -2.71
N THR A 85 -13.87 -7.39 -2.01
CA THR A 85 -13.34 -6.87 -0.75
C THR A 85 -13.88 -7.64 0.46
N ASN A 86 -13.35 -7.35 1.66
CA ASN A 86 -13.72 -8.01 2.91
C ASN A 86 -13.65 -9.55 2.81
N THR A 87 -12.72 -10.06 2.00
CA THR A 87 -12.56 -11.49 1.77
C THR A 87 -11.10 -11.90 2.01
N GLU A 88 -10.87 -12.56 3.11
CA GLU A 88 -9.57 -13.13 3.46
C GLU A 88 -9.41 -14.52 2.83
N ILE A 89 -8.24 -14.79 2.28
CA ILE A 89 -7.89 -16.12 1.78
C ILE A 89 -6.96 -16.78 2.78
N GLY A 90 -7.44 -17.85 3.41
CA GLY A 90 -6.72 -18.57 4.48
C GLY A 90 -7.52 -19.75 5.02
N ASP A 91 -7.06 -20.31 6.13
CA ASP A 91 -7.63 -21.52 6.74
C ASP A 91 -8.71 -21.22 7.80
N GLY A 92 -9.17 -19.98 7.90
CA GLY A 92 -10.11 -19.55 8.92
C GLY A 92 -11.58 -19.82 8.56
N ASP A 93 -12.39 -20.09 9.60
CA ASP A 93 -13.86 -20.26 9.49
C ASP A 93 -14.63 -18.94 9.66
N ALA A 94 -13.93 -17.81 9.69
CA ALA A 94 -14.56 -16.51 9.88
C ALA A 94 -15.43 -16.12 8.66
N SER A 95 -16.49 -15.38 8.90
CA SER A 95 -17.31 -14.80 7.83
C SER A 95 -16.42 -13.93 6.92
N GLY A 96 -16.51 -14.16 5.61
CA GLY A 96 -15.65 -13.48 4.62
C GLY A 96 -14.32 -14.18 4.36
N THR A 97 -14.08 -15.36 4.95
CA THR A 97 -12.89 -16.17 4.64
C THR A 97 -13.20 -17.19 3.54
N ARG A 98 -12.27 -17.37 2.62
CA ARG A 98 -12.27 -18.44 1.64
C ARG A 98 -10.95 -19.21 1.71
N THR A 99 -10.99 -20.52 1.44
CA THR A 99 -9.76 -21.30 1.43
C THR A 99 -9.09 -21.30 0.08
N ILE A 100 -7.80 -21.63 0.06
CA ILE A 100 -7.05 -21.76 -1.19
C ILE A 100 -7.58 -22.92 -2.04
N GLU A 101 -8.09 -23.98 -1.40
CA GLU A 101 -8.71 -25.12 -2.07
C GLU A 101 -9.95 -24.69 -2.84
N GLN A 102 -10.84 -23.91 -2.23
CA GLN A 102 -12.01 -23.35 -2.90
C GLN A 102 -11.63 -22.52 -4.15
N LEU A 103 -10.57 -21.71 -4.04
CA LEU A 103 -10.09 -20.97 -5.21
C LEU A 103 -9.54 -21.88 -6.29
N ARG A 104 -8.84 -22.96 -5.93
CA ARG A 104 -8.29 -23.94 -6.91
C ARG A 104 -9.38 -24.78 -7.60
N GLU A 105 -10.55 -24.92 -6.98
CA GLU A 105 -11.70 -25.59 -7.60
C GLU A 105 -12.44 -24.68 -8.59
N GLU A 106 -12.47 -23.37 -8.32
CA GLU A 106 -13.23 -22.38 -9.10
C GLU A 106 -12.43 -21.72 -10.23
N PHE A 107 -11.10 -21.63 -10.07
CA PHE A 107 -10.20 -20.91 -10.98
C PHE A 107 -9.17 -21.84 -11.61
N ASP A 108 -8.82 -21.55 -12.85
CA ASP A 108 -7.77 -22.26 -13.59
C ASP A 108 -6.37 -21.96 -13.02
N ALA A 109 -6.19 -20.77 -12.42
CA ALA A 109 -4.94 -20.37 -11.78
C ALA A 109 -5.20 -19.45 -10.58
N VAL A 110 -4.32 -19.51 -9.58
CA VAL A 110 -4.32 -18.63 -8.42
C VAL A 110 -2.96 -17.96 -8.28
N LEU A 111 -2.95 -16.63 -8.23
CA LEU A 111 -1.75 -15.83 -8.05
C LEU A 111 -1.77 -15.19 -6.67
N LEU A 112 -0.72 -15.44 -5.88
CA LEU A 112 -0.57 -14.87 -4.54
C LEU A 112 0.22 -13.55 -4.62
N ALA A 113 -0.43 -12.44 -4.25
CA ALA A 113 0.14 -11.10 -4.23
C ALA A 113 -0.10 -10.42 -2.86
N THR A 114 0.04 -11.20 -1.79
CA THR A 114 -0.38 -10.86 -0.42
C THR A 114 0.50 -9.82 0.28
N GLY A 115 1.68 -9.52 -0.29
CA GLY A 115 2.64 -8.61 0.33
C GLY A 115 3.29 -9.19 1.59
N ALA A 116 3.90 -8.32 2.40
CA ALA A 116 4.50 -8.67 3.68
C ALA A 116 3.86 -7.83 4.79
N THR A 117 3.15 -8.46 5.70
CA THR A 117 2.35 -7.79 6.73
C THR A 117 2.91 -7.94 8.14
N VAL A 118 3.91 -8.79 8.33
CA VAL A 118 4.60 -8.94 9.61
C VAL A 118 5.71 -7.89 9.68
N PRO A 119 5.60 -6.89 10.57
CA PRO A 119 6.62 -5.85 10.69
C PRO A 119 7.89 -6.40 11.33
N ARG A 120 9.04 -5.84 10.96
CA ARG A 120 10.27 -6.07 11.71
C ARG A 120 10.15 -5.37 13.05
N ASN A 121 10.32 -6.11 14.12
CA ASN A 121 10.29 -5.55 15.46
C ASN A 121 11.71 -5.15 15.92
N LEU A 122 11.74 -4.20 16.85
CA LEU A 122 12.95 -3.76 17.52
C LEU A 122 12.93 -4.37 18.94
N ASP A 123 13.78 -5.38 19.17
CA ASP A 123 13.86 -6.06 20.46
C ASP A 123 14.77 -5.29 21.43
N ILE A 124 14.18 -4.28 22.08
CA ILE A 124 14.87 -3.40 23.03
C ILE A 124 13.99 -3.15 24.26
N PRO A 125 14.58 -2.81 25.40
CA PRO A 125 13.81 -2.39 26.57
C PRO A 125 12.88 -1.22 26.25
N GLY A 126 11.63 -1.32 26.70
CA GLY A 126 10.63 -0.28 26.48
C GLY A 126 9.79 -0.45 25.20
N ARG A 127 10.00 -1.52 24.43
CA ARG A 127 9.20 -1.79 23.23
C ARG A 127 7.69 -1.90 23.51
N ASP A 128 7.33 -2.40 24.67
CA ASP A 128 5.94 -2.63 25.09
C ASP A 128 5.30 -1.40 25.76
N LEU A 129 6.01 -0.27 25.83
CA LEU A 129 5.47 0.96 26.43
C LEU A 129 4.33 1.51 25.57
N LYS A 130 3.35 2.12 26.24
CA LYS A 130 2.25 2.83 25.56
C LYS A 130 2.81 3.94 24.68
N GLY A 131 2.30 4.02 23.45
CA GLY A 131 2.73 5.04 22.49
C GLY A 131 3.87 4.58 21.58
N VAL A 132 4.33 3.32 21.71
CA VAL A 132 5.28 2.72 20.77
C VAL A 132 4.50 1.89 19.75
N HIS A 133 4.43 2.38 18.50
CA HIS A 133 3.61 1.83 17.44
C HIS A 133 4.46 1.42 16.24
N PHE A 134 3.98 0.46 15.47
CA PHE A 134 4.51 0.22 14.13
C PHE A 134 4.04 1.31 13.15
N ALA A 135 4.90 1.68 12.23
CA ALA A 135 4.59 2.69 11.21
C ALA A 135 3.31 2.37 10.44
N MET A 136 3.13 1.11 10.03
CA MET A 136 1.94 0.70 9.28
C MET A 136 0.66 0.74 10.10
N GLU A 137 0.73 0.48 11.41
CA GLU A 137 -0.40 0.66 12.32
C GLU A 137 -0.84 2.13 12.36
N PHE A 138 0.12 3.02 12.56
CA PHE A 138 -0.11 4.47 12.58
C PHE A 138 -0.68 5.00 11.26
N LEU A 139 -0.05 4.65 10.13
CA LEU A 139 -0.45 5.14 8.81
C LEU A 139 -1.81 4.56 8.36
N THR A 140 -2.06 3.28 8.62
CA THR A 140 -3.32 2.62 8.25
C THR A 140 -4.50 3.21 9.01
N GLN A 141 -4.39 3.35 10.34
CA GLN A 141 -5.45 3.93 11.16
C GLN A 141 -5.71 5.39 10.79
N ASN A 142 -4.64 6.18 10.56
CA ASN A 142 -4.77 7.56 10.10
C ASN A 142 -5.55 7.64 8.78
N THR A 143 -5.13 6.89 7.77
CA THR A 143 -5.75 6.97 6.45
C THR A 143 -7.18 6.45 6.47
N LYS A 144 -7.43 5.36 7.21
CA LYS A 144 -8.78 4.82 7.34
C LYS A 144 -9.73 5.82 8.00
N SER A 145 -9.38 6.37 9.16
CA SER A 145 -10.18 7.38 9.85
C SER A 145 -10.39 8.65 9.02
N LEU A 146 -9.36 9.07 8.26
CA LEU A 146 -9.47 10.20 7.33
C LEU A 146 -10.51 9.92 6.24
N LEU A 147 -10.48 8.76 5.61
CA LEU A 147 -11.38 8.39 4.52
C LEU A 147 -12.81 8.11 4.99
N ASP A 148 -12.96 7.52 6.18
CA ASP A 148 -14.27 7.15 6.72
C ASP A 148 -15.03 8.33 7.31
N SER A 149 -14.32 9.27 7.97
CA SER A 149 -14.97 10.28 8.79
C SER A 149 -14.28 11.64 8.82
N ASN A 150 -13.20 11.84 8.05
CA ASN A 150 -12.32 13.01 8.17
C ASN A 150 -11.81 13.21 9.62
N HIS A 151 -11.42 12.10 10.25
CA HIS A 151 -10.95 12.01 11.65
C HIS A 151 -12.02 12.28 12.72
N ALA A 152 -13.29 12.43 12.36
CA ALA A 152 -14.36 12.71 13.33
C ALA A 152 -14.65 11.54 14.27
N ASP A 153 -14.32 10.30 13.85
CA ASP A 153 -14.49 9.09 14.65
C ASP A 153 -13.45 8.93 15.77
N GLY A 154 -12.33 9.67 15.71
CA GLY A 154 -11.24 9.55 16.65
C GLY A 154 -10.53 8.18 16.64
N SER A 155 -10.81 7.33 15.69
CA SER A 155 -10.32 5.94 15.60
C SER A 155 -8.93 5.85 14.96
N TYR A 156 -8.01 6.72 15.36
CA TYR A 156 -6.63 6.75 14.87
C TYR A 156 -5.63 7.11 15.97
N ILE A 157 -4.38 6.73 15.77
CA ILE A 157 -3.28 7.11 16.66
C ILE A 157 -2.95 8.58 16.42
N SER A 158 -3.32 9.45 17.36
CA SER A 158 -3.09 10.89 17.22
C SER A 158 -1.71 11.32 17.75
N ALA A 159 -0.96 12.01 16.89
CA ALA A 159 0.29 12.69 17.27
C ALA A 159 0.07 14.12 17.78
N LYS A 160 -1.17 14.60 17.83
CA LYS A 160 -1.49 15.97 18.25
C LYS A 160 -0.94 16.26 19.64
N ASP A 161 -0.21 17.37 19.76
CA ASP A 161 0.40 17.85 21.00
C ASP A 161 1.40 16.87 21.66
N LYS A 162 1.91 15.88 20.88
CA LYS A 162 2.87 14.88 21.33
C LYS A 162 4.30 15.22 20.91
N ASN A 163 5.26 14.78 21.72
CA ASN A 163 6.64 14.68 21.28
C ASN A 163 6.79 13.35 20.54
N VAL A 164 7.13 13.40 19.26
CA VAL A 164 7.17 12.23 18.37
C VAL A 164 8.61 11.85 18.07
N ILE A 165 8.91 10.57 18.13
CA ILE A 165 10.17 10.00 17.67
C ILE A 165 9.85 9.00 16.55
N VAL A 166 10.43 9.20 15.37
CA VAL A 166 10.35 8.26 14.24
C VAL A 166 11.69 7.53 14.12
N ILE A 167 11.65 6.21 14.19
CA ILE A 167 12.85 5.37 14.06
C ILE A 167 12.87 4.79 12.64
N GLY A 168 13.87 5.22 11.86
CA GLY A 168 14.07 4.89 10.45
C GLY A 168 13.82 6.08 9.53
N GLY A 169 14.78 6.32 8.63
CA GLY A 169 14.80 7.47 7.71
C GLY A 169 14.36 7.15 6.28
N GLY A 170 13.78 5.97 6.02
CA GLY A 170 13.27 5.61 4.70
C GLY A 170 11.92 6.25 4.38
N ASP A 171 11.35 5.94 3.19
CA ASP A 171 10.08 6.51 2.70
C ASP A 171 8.92 6.37 3.70
N THR A 172 8.83 5.22 4.38
CA THR A 172 7.81 4.99 5.42
C THR A 172 8.02 5.92 6.62
N GLY A 173 9.27 6.17 7.01
CA GLY A 173 9.60 7.15 8.07
C GLY A 173 9.17 8.55 7.68
N THR A 174 9.47 8.97 6.46
CA THR A 174 9.02 10.26 5.89
C THR A 174 7.50 10.40 5.91
N ASP A 175 6.78 9.33 5.57
CA ASP A 175 5.32 9.31 5.61
C ASP A 175 4.78 9.48 7.05
N CYS A 176 5.43 8.86 8.03
CA CYS A 176 5.12 9.04 9.45
C CYS A 176 5.42 10.48 9.93
N ILE A 177 6.53 11.06 9.50
CA ILE A 177 6.91 12.45 9.79
C ILE A 177 5.82 13.40 9.27
N GLY A 178 5.53 13.35 7.98
CA GLY A 178 4.54 14.23 7.35
C GLY A 178 3.13 14.06 7.93
N THR A 179 2.74 12.84 8.33
CA THR A 179 1.47 12.59 9.00
C THR A 179 1.46 13.19 10.41
N SER A 180 2.54 13.02 11.18
CA SER A 180 2.64 13.58 12.54
C SER A 180 2.59 15.09 12.55
N LEU A 181 3.21 15.76 11.59
CA LEU A 181 3.15 17.20 11.41
C LEU A 181 1.71 17.68 11.15
N ARG A 182 0.98 16.98 10.29
CA ARG A 182 -0.44 17.29 10.00
C ARG A 182 -1.36 17.06 11.18
N HIS A 183 -1.01 16.16 12.07
CA HIS A 183 -1.70 16.04 13.36
C HIS A 183 -1.41 17.18 14.33
N GLY A 184 -0.41 18.02 14.07
CA GLY A 184 0.04 19.10 14.99
C GLY A 184 0.84 18.56 16.16
N CYS A 185 1.86 17.73 15.89
CA CYS A 185 2.78 17.27 16.93
C CYS A 185 3.56 18.44 17.54
N LYS A 186 3.92 18.34 18.81
CA LYS A 186 4.65 19.39 19.55
C LYS A 186 6.12 19.43 19.17
N SER A 187 6.73 18.27 18.98
CA SER A 187 8.11 18.12 18.50
C SER A 187 8.25 16.82 17.74
N LEU A 188 9.24 16.76 16.86
CA LEU A 188 9.52 15.57 16.06
C LEU A 188 11.02 15.34 15.95
N VAL A 189 11.45 14.10 16.22
CA VAL A 189 12.83 13.64 16.06
C VAL A 189 12.81 12.41 15.17
N ASN A 190 13.67 12.39 14.14
CA ASN A 190 13.89 11.20 13.31
C ASN A 190 15.27 10.60 13.62
N LEU A 191 15.29 9.32 13.94
CA LEU A 191 16.51 8.56 14.21
C LEU A 191 16.81 7.63 13.03
N GLU A 192 18.03 7.73 12.48
CA GLU A 192 18.51 6.88 11.40
C GLU A 192 19.68 6.04 11.86
N LEU A 193 19.70 4.77 11.43
CA LEU A 193 20.74 3.81 11.79
C LEU A 193 22.06 4.08 11.05
N PHE A 194 21.97 4.51 9.79
CA PHE A 194 23.13 4.74 8.94
C PHE A 194 23.64 6.18 9.05
N PRO A 195 24.96 6.39 8.88
CA PRO A 195 25.50 7.73 8.81
C PRO A 195 24.90 8.51 7.64
N LYS A 196 24.91 9.84 7.76
CA LYS A 196 24.43 10.72 6.68
C LYS A 196 25.11 10.34 5.35
N PRO A 197 24.33 10.04 4.28
CA PRO A 197 24.92 9.80 2.97
C PRO A 197 25.64 11.04 2.42
N PRO A 198 26.59 10.87 1.49
CA PRO A 198 27.28 11.99 0.87
C PRO A 198 26.33 12.86 0.04
N ASP A 199 26.65 14.15 -0.09
CA ASP A 199 25.80 15.09 -0.86
C ASP A 199 25.90 14.85 -2.38
N ALA A 200 26.99 14.19 -2.86
CA ALA A 200 27.20 13.82 -4.26
C ALA A 200 27.53 12.33 -4.41
N ARG A 201 27.35 11.79 -5.61
CA ARG A 201 27.67 10.39 -5.91
C ARG A 201 29.15 10.09 -5.67
N ALA A 202 29.43 9.04 -4.91
CA ALA A 202 30.77 8.50 -4.76
C ALA A 202 31.23 7.80 -6.08
N PRO A 203 32.56 7.66 -6.32
CA PRO A 203 33.08 6.95 -7.48
C PRO A 203 32.55 5.50 -7.63
N GLY A 204 32.28 4.81 -6.53
CA GLY A 204 31.68 3.46 -6.52
C GLY A 204 30.16 3.43 -6.74
N ASN A 205 29.53 4.58 -6.95
CA ASN A 205 28.09 4.70 -7.24
C ASN A 205 27.83 5.55 -8.49
N PRO A 206 28.38 5.18 -9.68
CA PRO A 206 28.16 5.91 -10.91
C PRO A 206 26.73 5.72 -11.43
N TRP A 207 26.28 6.62 -12.32
CA TRP A 207 25.08 6.37 -13.11
C TRP A 207 25.31 5.11 -14.01
N PRO A 208 24.33 4.22 -14.23
CA PRO A 208 22.90 4.33 -13.89
C PRO A 208 22.48 3.71 -12.53
N LEU A 209 23.41 3.43 -11.65
CA LEU A 209 23.08 2.86 -10.34
C LEU A 209 22.16 3.81 -9.57
N PHE A 210 21.33 3.24 -8.69
CA PHE A 210 20.50 4.06 -7.78
C PHE A 210 21.39 5.00 -6.95
N PRO A 211 21.08 6.31 -6.88
CA PRO A 211 21.93 7.27 -6.19
C PRO A 211 21.93 7.04 -4.68
N LYS A 212 23.11 6.77 -4.11
CA LYS A 212 23.36 6.70 -2.65
C LYS A 212 23.82 8.08 -2.17
N THR A 213 22.97 9.09 -2.31
CA THR A 213 23.24 10.46 -1.90
C THR A 213 22.24 10.90 -0.86
N TYR A 214 22.60 11.92 -0.08
CA TYR A 214 21.68 12.54 0.85
C TYR A 214 20.49 13.13 0.09
N LYS A 215 19.30 12.79 0.55
CA LYS A 215 18.04 13.36 0.06
C LYS A 215 17.26 13.86 1.24
N VAL A 216 16.73 15.05 1.10
CA VAL A 216 15.68 15.57 1.96
C VAL A 216 14.37 15.30 1.23
N ASP A 217 13.48 14.57 1.84
CA ASP A 217 12.15 14.27 1.29
C ASP A 217 11.11 15.19 1.94
N TYR A 218 9.90 15.26 1.38
CA TYR A 218 8.85 16.20 1.75
C TYR A 218 8.59 16.28 3.26
N GLY A 219 8.55 15.14 3.98
CA GLY A 219 8.32 15.12 5.41
C GLY A 219 9.47 15.78 6.22
N HIS A 220 10.71 15.60 5.79
CA HIS A 220 11.85 16.24 6.42
C HIS A 220 11.93 17.73 6.10
N GLU A 221 11.59 18.15 4.89
CA GLU A 221 11.54 19.56 4.51
C GLU A 221 10.48 20.31 5.33
N GLU A 222 9.30 19.73 5.48
CA GLU A 222 8.23 20.28 6.31
C GLU A 222 8.62 20.33 7.79
N ALA A 223 9.30 19.29 8.31
CA ALA A 223 9.74 19.23 9.69
C ALA A 223 10.80 20.30 10.03
N ALA A 224 11.67 20.64 9.10
CA ALA A 224 12.68 21.68 9.27
C ALA A 224 12.08 23.09 9.46
N GLN A 225 10.83 23.30 9.10
CA GLN A 225 10.10 24.56 9.25
C GLN A 225 9.38 24.67 10.62
N VAL A 226 9.27 23.55 11.35
CA VAL A 226 8.61 23.47 12.66
C VAL A 226 9.68 23.31 13.74
N GLN A 227 10.39 24.40 14.05
CA GLN A 227 11.31 24.49 15.19
C GLN A 227 10.66 25.24 16.35
#